data_7cbd3b733cb62084bb6ef7816777ea05
#
_entry.id   7cbd3b733cb62084bb6ef7816777ea05
#
_cell.length_a   1.000
_cell.length_b   1.000
_cell.length_c   1.000
_cell.angle_alpha   90.00
_cell.angle_beta   90.00
_cell.angle_gamma   90.00
#
_symmetry.space_group_name_H-M   'P 1'
#
loop_
_entity.id
_entity.type
_entity.pdbx_description
1 polymer ?
#
loop_
_entity_poly.entity_id
_entity_poly.type
_entity_poly.pdbx_seq_one_letter_code
_entity_poly.pdbx_strand_id
1 'polypeptide(L)'
;MPLAIFDLDETLLSGDSDHAWGEFLVSKALVDGAQFKTENDRFYQQYRDGQLDVASYLAFSCAPLARIPRQTLEILHSEFMATVIEPIILPKGRALIAEHQTQGDFVMVITATLDFITRPIVSALGIDTLLAPVAEFKNGQYTGQVPGIATLGQGKVDRLALWLEDKPFTLQGSTFYSDSRNDLPLLQQVDHP
;
A
#
# COMPACT_ATOMS: atom_id res chain seq x y z
N MET A 1 22.91 -5.01 -8.68
CA MET A 1 21.58 -5.63 -8.68
C MET A 1 20.59 -4.48 -8.79
N PRO A 2 19.91 -4.34 -9.94
CA PRO A 2 18.89 -3.32 -10.15
C PRO A 2 17.71 -3.46 -9.20
N LEU A 3 16.95 -2.38 -9.01
CA LEU A 3 15.69 -2.41 -8.27
C LEU A 3 14.52 -2.55 -9.25
N ALA A 4 13.63 -3.49 -8.99
CA ALA A 4 12.30 -3.57 -9.59
C ALA A 4 11.28 -3.11 -8.55
N ILE A 5 10.80 -1.91 -8.70
CA ILE A 5 9.90 -1.24 -7.76
C ILE A 5 8.48 -1.31 -8.33
N PHE A 6 7.51 -1.65 -7.50
CA PHE A 6 6.11 -1.72 -7.90
C PHE A 6 5.25 -0.83 -6.97
N ASP A 7 4.34 -0.07 -7.55
CA ASP A 7 3.15 0.32 -6.84
C ASP A 7 2.23 -0.91 -6.67
N LEU A 8 1.22 -0.82 -5.83
CA LEU A 8 0.36 -1.95 -5.50
C LEU A 8 -1.03 -1.81 -6.11
N ASP A 9 -1.78 -0.83 -5.64
CA ASP A 9 -3.18 -0.63 -6.01
C ASP A 9 -3.29 -0.18 -7.47
N GLU A 10 -4.24 -0.74 -8.23
CA GLU A 10 -4.42 -0.54 -9.68
C GLU A 10 -3.17 -0.90 -10.55
N THR A 11 -2.08 -1.37 -9.92
CA THR A 11 -0.83 -1.78 -10.60
C THR A 11 -0.60 -3.30 -10.52
N LEU A 12 -0.49 -3.86 -9.31
CA LEU A 12 -0.42 -5.32 -9.07
C LEU A 12 -1.79 -5.93 -8.76
N LEU A 13 -2.73 -5.09 -8.38
CA LEU A 13 -4.13 -5.40 -8.15
C LEU A 13 -4.99 -4.73 -9.24
N SER A 14 -6.13 -5.33 -9.60
CA SER A 14 -7.15 -4.70 -10.45
C SER A 14 -8.16 -3.90 -9.62
N GLY A 15 -7.70 -3.16 -8.60
CA GLY A 15 -8.50 -2.36 -7.69
C GLY A 15 -7.65 -1.76 -6.59
N ASP A 16 -8.29 -0.98 -5.74
CA ASP A 16 -7.68 -0.29 -4.60
C ASP A 16 -7.94 -1.06 -3.30
N SER A 17 -6.87 -1.54 -2.66
CA SER A 17 -6.95 -2.38 -1.46
C SER A 17 -7.41 -1.60 -0.22
N ASP A 18 -7.13 -0.30 -0.12
CA ASP A 18 -7.58 0.53 1.01
C ASP A 18 -9.09 0.81 0.90
N HIS A 19 -9.55 1.24 -0.28
CA HIS A 19 -10.96 1.44 -0.53
C HIS A 19 -11.75 0.14 -0.32
N ALA A 20 -11.26 -0.99 -0.83
CA ALA A 20 -11.88 -2.30 -0.66
C ALA A 20 -11.89 -2.76 0.82
N TRP A 21 -10.85 -2.46 1.61
CA TRP A 21 -10.85 -2.72 3.05
C TRP A 21 -11.95 -1.93 3.76
N GLY A 22 -12.13 -0.66 3.40
CA GLY A 22 -13.22 0.16 3.93
C GLY A 22 -14.60 -0.41 3.61
N GLU A 23 -14.85 -0.81 2.36
CA GLU A 23 -16.10 -1.48 1.94
C GLU A 23 -16.31 -2.81 2.71
N PHE A 24 -15.24 -3.57 2.91
CA PHE A 24 -15.29 -4.82 3.69
C PHE A 24 -15.69 -4.56 5.14
N LEU A 25 -15.12 -3.55 5.81
CA LEU A 25 -15.51 -3.18 7.19
C LEU A 25 -16.98 -2.74 7.27
N VAL A 26 -17.49 -2.01 6.28
CA VAL A 26 -18.90 -1.64 6.15
C VAL A 26 -19.78 -2.89 6.04
N SER A 27 -19.39 -3.84 5.17
CA SER A 27 -20.14 -5.10 4.96
C SER A 27 -20.22 -5.95 6.23
N LYS A 28 -19.25 -5.83 7.12
CA LYS A 28 -19.20 -6.51 8.42
C LYS A 28 -19.90 -5.74 9.55
N ALA A 29 -20.47 -4.57 9.25
CA ALA A 29 -21.09 -3.67 10.24
C ALA A 29 -20.16 -3.27 11.39
N LEU A 30 -18.84 -3.14 11.09
CA LEU A 30 -17.80 -2.79 12.06
C LEU A 30 -17.55 -1.29 12.16
N VAL A 31 -18.10 -0.53 11.23
CA VAL A 31 -18.06 0.93 11.14
C VAL A 31 -19.45 1.48 10.84
N ASP A 32 -19.67 2.77 11.08
CA ASP A 32 -20.94 3.42 10.70
C ASP A 32 -21.09 3.42 9.16
N GLY A 33 -21.91 2.51 8.65
CA GLY A 33 -21.94 2.15 7.24
C GLY A 33 -22.14 3.34 6.29
N ALA A 34 -23.10 4.22 6.56
CA ALA A 34 -23.45 5.32 5.64
C ALA A 34 -22.38 6.42 5.65
N GLN A 35 -21.97 6.85 6.83
CA GLN A 35 -20.98 7.91 6.99
C GLN A 35 -19.58 7.43 6.55
N PHE A 36 -19.17 6.25 6.98
CA PHE A 36 -17.87 5.69 6.65
C PHE A 36 -17.72 5.48 5.14
N LYS A 37 -18.75 4.91 4.49
CA LYS A 37 -18.75 4.73 3.04
C LYS A 37 -18.58 6.06 2.29
N THR A 38 -19.31 7.10 2.68
CA THR A 38 -19.22 8.42 2.06
C THR A 38 -17.79 8.98 2.16
N GLU A 39 -17.15 8.86 3.33
CA GLU A 39 -15.78 9.34 3.52
C GLU A 39 -14.77 8.46 2.75
N ASN A 40 -14.95 7.15 2.73
CA ASN A 40 -14.11 6.22 1.98
C ASN A 40 -14.12 6.54 0.47
N ASP A 41 -15.32 6.71 -0.10
CA ASP A 41 -15.49 7.09 -1.50
C ASP A 41 -14.89 8.49 -1.78
N ARG A 42 -15.02 9.44 -0.85
CA ARG A 42 -14.45 10.78 -0.97
C ARG A 42 -12.92 10.74 -1.03
N PHE A 43 -12.25 10.00 -0.14
CA PHE A 43 -10.80 9.89 -0.14
C PHE A 43 -10.29 9.17 -1.39
N TYR A 44 -10.97 8.12 -1.82
CA TYR A 44 -10.64 7.43 -3.08
C TYR A 44 -10.72 8.38 -4.28
N GLN A 45 -11.78 9.21 -4.37
CA GLN A 45 -11.91 10.18 -5.44
C GLN A 45 -10.81 11.26 -5.38
N GLN A 46 -10.49 11.78 -4.18
CA GLN A 46 -9.41 12.75 -4.00
C GLN A 46 -8.05 12.19 -4.41
N TYR A 47 -7.78 10.90 -4.12
CA TYR A 47 -6.57 10.21 -4.56
C TYR A 47 -6.49 10.18 -6.10
N ARG A 48 -7.56 9.77 -6.76
CA ARG A 48 -7.63 9.74 -8.24
C ARG A 48 -7.46 11.11 -8.87
N ASP A 49 -7.96 12.16 -8.24
CA ASP A 49 -7.85 13.55 -8.70
C ASP A 49 -6.48 14.17 -8.38
N GLY A 50 -5.63 13.49 -7.60
CA GLY A 50 -4.34 14.00 -7.14
C GLY A 50 -4.46 15.13 -6.11
N GLN A 51 -5.55 15.16 -5.35
CA GLN A 51 -5.88 16.19 -4.36
C GLN A 51 -6.04 15.63 -2.94
N LEU A 52 -5.51 14.41 -2.70
CA LEU A 52 -5.63 13.75 -1.41
C LEU A 52 -4.93 14.53 -0.29
N ASP A 53 -5.67 14.92 0.74
CA ASP A 53 -5.10 15.30 2.03
C ASP A 53 -4.64 14.02 2.76
N VAL A 54 -3.34 13.74 2.63
CA VAL A 54 -2.71 12.50 3.11
C VAL A 54 -2.86 12.36 4.62
N ALA A 55 -2.74 13.44 5.39
CA ALA A 55 -2.84 13.38 6.85
C ALA A 55 -4.26 12.99 7.31
N SER A 56 -5.28 13.63 6.73
CA SER A 56 -6.68 13.31 7.00
C SER A 56 -7.04 11.89 6.55
N TYR A 57 -6.54 11.47 5.38
CA TYR A 57 -6.73 10.12 4.87
C TYR A 57 -6.13 9.06 5.79
N LEU A 58 -4.86 9.19 6.18
CA LEU A 58 -4.20 8.22 7.07
C LEU A 58 -4.87 8.14 8.44
N ALA A 59 -5.33 9.27 8.99
CA ALA A 59 -6.11 9.29 10.22
C ALA A 59 -7.45 8.53 10.08
N PHE A 60 -8.13 8.70 8.95
CA PHE A 60 -9.37 7.99 8.64
C PHE A 60 -9.15 6.49 8.50
N SER A 61 -8.20 6.06 7.65
CA SER A 61 -7.88 4.64 7.43
C SER A 61 -7.38 3.94 8.70
N CYS A 62 -6.64 4.65 9.58
CA CYS A 62 -6.11 4.08 10.81
C CYS A 62 -7.14 4.02 11.95
N ALA A 63 -8.20 4.84 11.92
CA ALA A 63 -9.18 4.93 13.02
C ALA A 63 -9.88 3.60 13.35
N PRO A 64 -10.31 2.75 12.39
CA PRO A 64 -10.88 1.45 12.69
C PRO A 64 -9.89 0.51 13.40
N LEU A 65 -8.60 0.57 13.05
CA LEU A 65 -7.56 -0.28 13.65
C LEU A 65 -7.43 -0.02 15.17
N ALA A 66 -7.59 1.23 15.59
CA ALA A 66 -7.52 1.61 17.02
C ALA A 66 -8.74 1.16 17.83
N ARG A 67 -9.87 0.90 17.15
CA ARG A 67 -11.16 0.56 17.81
C ARG A 67 -11.42 -0.94 17.85
N ILE A 68 -10.92 -1.68 16.86
CA ILE A 68 -11.14 -3.11 16.71
C ILE A 68 -10.00 -3.86 17.41
N PRO A 69 -10.29 -4.87 18.28
CA PRO A 69 -9.24 -5.66 18.91
C PRO A 69 -8.33 -6.33 17.87
N ARG A 70 -7.02 -6.37 18.14
CA ARG A 70 -6.01 -6.92 17.23
C ARG A 70 -6.36 -8.32 16.71
N GLN A 71 -6.76 -9.22 17.59
CA GLN A 71 -7.11 -10.59 17.22
C GLN A 71 -8.28 -10.63 16.22
N THR A 72 -9.26 -9.74 16.41
CA THR A 72 -10.38 -9.60 15.46
C THR A 72 -9.89 -9.06 14.12
N LEU A 73 -8.99 -8.07 14.12
CA LEU A 73 -8.38 -7.52 12.89
C LEU A 73 -7.62 -8.61 12.10
N GLU A 74 -6.89 -9.49 12.78
CA GLU A 74 -6.14 -10.59 12.14
C GLU A 74 -7.10 -11.59 11.46
N ILE A 75 -8.23 -11.92 12.09
CA ILE A 75 -9.27 -12.79 11.51
C ILE A 75 -9.93 -12.12 10.30
N LEU A 76 -10.33 -10.86 10.45
CA LEU A 76 -10.94 -10.07 9.37
C LEU A 76 -10.00 -9.92 8.19
N HIS A 77 -8.72 -9.67 8.45
CA HIS A 77 -7.72 -9.54 7.39
C HIS A 77 -7.54 -10.85 6.61
N SER A 78 -7.53 -12.00 7.31
CA SER A 78 -7.44 -13.30 6.65
C SER A 78 -8.65 -13.56 5.74
N GLU A 79 -9.85 -13.20 6.17
CA GLU A 79 -11.06 -13.28 5.36
C GLU A 79 -11.00 -12.31 4.16
N PHE A 80 -10.58 -11.08 4.39
CA PHE A 80 -10.40 -10.07 3.36
C PHE A 80 -9.43 -10.53 2.26
N MET A 81 -8.29 -11.09 2.65
CA MET A 81 -7.33 -11.67 1.70
C MET A 81 -7.98 -12.73 0.82
N ALA A 82 -8.71 -13.68 1.41
CA ALA A 82 -9.30 -14.79 0.67
C ALA A 82 -10.47 -14.39 -0.23
N THR A 83 -11.31 -13.44 0.23
CA THR A 83 -12.58 -13.13 -0.44
C THR A 83 -12.53 -11.89 -1.34
N VAL A 84 -11.61 -10.95 -1.06
CA VAL A 84 -11.54 -9.67 -1.77
C VAL A 84 -10.23 -9.53 -2.54
N ILE A 85 -9.09 -9.80 -1.90
CA ILE A 85 -7.78 -9.53 -2.51
C ILE A 85 -7.38 -10.58 -3.54
N GLU A 86 -7.45 -11.87 -3.19
CA GLU A 86 -7.00 -12.94 -4.12
C GLU A 86 -7.69 -12.86 -5.50
N PRO A 87 -9.00 -12.57 -5.61
CA PRO A 87 -9.67 -12.40 -6.91
C PRO A 87 -9.18 -11.23 -7.77
N ILE A 88 -8.59 -10.20 -7.15
CA ILE A 88 -8.15 -8.98 -7.87
C ILE A 88 -6.64 -8.93 -8.10
N ILE A 89 -5.86 -9.91 -7.62
CA ILE A 89 -4.44 -9.98 -7.95
C ILE A 89 -4.26 -10.22 -9.46
N LEU A 90 -3.50 -9.36 -10.12
CA LEU A 90 -3.28 -9.43 -11.55
C LEU A 90 -2.27 -10.54 -11.91
N PRO A 91 -2.65 -11.53 -12.75
CA PRO A 91 -1.73 -12.58 -13.19
C PRO A 91 -0.49 -12.01 -13.93
N LYS A 92 -0.65 -10.90 -14.65
CA LYS A 92 0.47 -10.20 -15.31
C LYS A 92 1.45 -9.63 -14.28
N GLY A 93 0.95 -9.09 -13.15
CA GLY A 93 1.79 -8.61 -12.06
C GLY A 93 2.65 -9.73 -11.46
N ARG A 94 2.03 -10.89 -11.17
CA ARG A 94 2.78 -12.08 -10.71
C ARG A 94 3.86 -12.53 -11.70
N ALA A 95 3.55 -12.55 -12.99
CA ALA A 95 4.50 -12.94 -14.03
C ALA A 95 5.68 -11.97 -14.12
N LEU A 96 5.42 -10.67 -14.02
CA LEU A 96 6.45 -9.62 -14.08
C LEU A 96 7.36 -9.66 -12.83
N ILE A 97 6.79 -9.89 -11.65
CA ILE A 97 7.56 -10.10 -10.41
C ILE A 97 8.52 -11.30 -10.58
N ALA A 98 8.00 -12.44 -11.08
CA ALA A 98 8.80 -13.65 -11.29
C ALA A 98 9.91 -13.44 -12.34
N GLU A 99 9.66 -12.64 -13.39
CA GLU A 99 10.65 -12.27 -14.39
C GLU A 99 11.82 -11.51 -13.75
N HIS A 100 11.55 -10.43 -12.99
CA HIS A 100 12.57 -9.67 -12.29
C HIS A 100 13.34 -10.51 -11.28
N GLN A 101 12.65 -11.35 -10.51
CA GLN A 101 13.31 -12.29 -9.58
C GLN A 101 14.24 -13.26 -10.30
N THR A 102 13.86 -13.76 -11.48
CA THR A 102 14.69 -14.66 -12.30
C THR A 102 15.91 -13.94 -12.87
N GLN A 103 15.79 -12.66 -13.19
CA GLN A 103 16.91 -11.81 -13.65
C GLN A 103 17.86 -11.42 -12.52
N GLY A 104 17.48 -11.70 -11.27
CA GLY A 104 18.26 -11.38 -10.09
C GLY A 104 18.09 -9.93 -9.62
N ASP A 105 17.01 -9.25 -10.03
CA ASP A 105 16.68 -7.92 -9.56
C ASP A 105 16.13 -7.97 -8.12
N PHE A 106 16.34 -6.89 -7.38
CA PHE A 106 15.75 -6.73 -6.06
C PHE A 106 14.34 -6.19 -6.19
N VAL A 107 13.35 -7.04 -5.90
CA VAL A 107 11.93 -6.70 -6.05
C VAL A 107 11.37 -6.11 -4.76
N MET A 108 10.67 -4.98 -4.87
CA MET A 108 10.04 -4.31 -3.74
C MET A 108 8.72 -3.62 -4.14
N VAL A 109 7.88 -3.38 -3.14
CA VAL A 109 6.65 -2.59 -3.29
C VAL A 109 6.79 -1.28 -2.53
N ILE A 110 6.29 -0.19 -3.14
CA ILE A 110 6.11 1.11 -2.49
C ILE A 110 4.68 1.60 -2.74
N THR A 111 3.88 1.77 -1.69
CA THR A 111 2.47 2.12 -1.78
C THR A 111 2.06 3.19 -0.78
N ALA A 112 1.01 3.95 -1.07
CA ALA A 112 0.43 4.93 -0.16
C ALA A 112 -0.52 4.31 0.89
N THR A 113 -0.91 3.06 0.69
CA THR A 113 -1.83 2.32 1.57
C THR A 113 -1.12 1.76 2.80
N LEU A 114 -1.79 1.77 3.95
CA LEU A 114 -1.25 1.31 5.25
C LEU A 114 -0.63 -0.08 5.17
N ASP A 115 0.52 -0.26 5.83
CA ASP A 115 1.25 -1.53 5.97
C ASP A 115 0.35 -2.65 6.51
N PHE A 116 -0.54 -2.34 7.46
CA PHE A 116 -1.50 -3.31 8.00
C PHE A 116 -2.32 -4.00 6.90
N ILE A 117 -2.78 -3.25 5.90
CA ILE A 117 -3.56 -3.78 4.78
C ILE A 117 -2.65 -4.49 3.78
N THR A 118 -1.53 -3.87 3.43
CA THR A 118 -0.72 -4.23 2.27
C THR A 118 0.34 -5.31 2.54
N ARG A 119 0.83 -5.43 3.77
CA ARG A 119 1.88 -6.43 4.12
C ARG A 119 1.49 -7.87 3.76
N PRO A 120 0.30 -8.39 4.13
CA PRO A 120 -0.10 -9.74 3.74
C PRO A 120 -0.27 -9.90 2.22
N ILE A 121 -0.71 -8.84 1.52
CA ILE A 121 -0.84 -8.84 0.05
C ILE A 121 0.54 -8.99 -0.60
N VAL A 122 1.49 -8.17 -0.18
CA VAL A 122 2.86 -8.17 -0.71
C VAL A 122 3.56 -9.50 -0.41
N SER A 123 3.35 -10.06 0.80
CA SER A 123 3.85 -11.39 1.16
C SER A 123 3.24 -12.51 0.28
N ALA A 124 1.93 -12.43 -0.05
CA ALA A 124 1.27 -13.38 -0.96
C ALA A 124 1.78 -13.28 -2.42
N LEU A 125 2.37 -12.14 -2.79
CA LEU A 125 3.06 -11.94 -4.07
C LEU A 125 4.52 -12.45 -4.06
N GLY A 126 5.03 -12.94 -2.92
CA GLY A 126 6.40 -13.41 -2.77
C GLY A 126 7.43 -12.28 -2.70
N ILE A 127 7.03 -11.11 -2.20
CA ILE A 127 7.90 -9.94 -2.03
C ILE A 127 8.08 -9.65 -0.54
N ASP A 128 9.33 -9.50 -0.09
CA ASP A 128 9.65 -9.26 1.32
C ASP A 128 9.70 -7.77 1.67
N THR A 129 10.10 -6.93 0.72
CA THR A 129 10.33 -5.50 0.96
C THR A 129 9.11 -4.67 0.58
N LEU A 130 8.56 -4.00 1.58
CA LEU A 130 7.43 -3.08 1.45
C LEU A 130 7.77 -1.74 2.11
N LEU A 131 7.63 -0.66 1.35
CA LEU A 131 7.62 0.71 1.87
C LEU A 131 6.18 1.25 1.84
N ALA A 132 5.60 1.40 3.01
CA ALA A 132 4.23 1.84 3.23
C ALA A 132 4.14 2.71 4.50
N PRO A 133 3.09 3.50 4.69
CA PRO A 133 2.81 4.13 5.97
C PRO A 133 2.54 3.06 7.03
N VAL A 134 3.15 3.17 8.19
CA VAL A 134 3.04 2.16 9.27
C VAL A 134 2.17 2.71 10.39
N ALA A 135 1.06 2.02 10.67
CA ALA A 135 0.20 2.35 11.80
C ALA A 135 0.94 2.09 13.12
N GLU A 136 0.95 3.10 14.02
CA GLU A 136 1.63 2.97 15.29
C GLU A 136 0.95 1.92 16.18
N PHE A 137 1.76 0.98 16.70
CA PHE A 137 1.30 -0.09 17.58
C PHE A 137 2.00 0.01 18.94
N LYS A 138 1.23 0.22 20.00
CA LYS A 138 1.74 0.35 21.36
C LYS A 138 0.84 -0.41 22.35
N ASN A 139 1.44 -1.01 23.36
CA ASN A 139 0.72 -1.72 24.43
C ASN A 139 -0.31 -2.75 23.94
N GLY A 140 -0.01 -3.44 22.84
CA GLY A 140 -0.85 -4.51 22.33
C GLY A 140 -2.00 -4.07 21.42
N GLN A 141 -2.08 -2.78 21.03
CA GLN A 141 -3.11 -2.26 20.13
C GLN A 141 -2.61 -1.13 19.25
N TYR A 142 -3.30 -0.85 18.16
CA TYR A 142 -3.06 0.31 17.32
C TYR A 142 -3.52 1.58 18.03
N THR A 143 -2.73 2.67 17.88
CA THR A 143 -3.02 3.95 18.53
C THR A 143 -3.90 4.88 17.70
N GLY A 144 -4.09 4.57 16.41
CA GLY A 144 -4.74 5.46 15.45
C GLY A 144 -3.80 6.51 14.84
N GLN A 145 -2.51 6.44 15.16
CA GLN A 145 -1.49 7.34 14.60
C GLN A 145 -0.66 6.62 13.52
N VAL A 146 -0.19 7.40 12.54
CA VAL A 146 0.68 6.93 11.47
C VAL A 146 1.91 7.86 11.42
N PRO A 147 2.94 7.59 12.22
CA PRO A 147 4.14 8.41 12.23
C PRO A 147 5.01 8.21 10.99
N GLY A 148 5.86 9.19 10.70
CA GLY A 148 6.86 9.12 9.65
C GLY A 148 6.39 9.69 8.31
N ILE A 149 7.08 9.32 7.23
CA ILE A 149 6.84 9.83 5.88
C ILE A 149 5.71 9.03 5.24
N ALA A 150 4.65 9.73 4.85
CA ALA A 150 3.59 9.15 4.03
C ALA A 150 4.10 8.89 2.60
N THR A 151 3.94 7.67 2.10
CA THR A 151 4.47 7.22 0.80
C THR A 151 3.52 7.57 -0.36
N LEU A 152 3.23 8.88 -0.52
CA LEU A 152 2.45 9.42 -1.63
C LEU A 152 3.23 10.54 -2.34
N GLY A 153 3.23 10.55 -3.65
CA GLY A 153 3.89 11.56 -4.45
C GLY A 153 5.38 11.70 -4.10
N GLN A 154 5.82 12.90 -3.74
CA GLN A 154 7.20 13.14 -3.29
C GLN A 154 7.57 12.28 -2.08
N GLY A 155 6.62 11.93 -1.22
CA GLY A 155 6.86 11.06 -0.08
C GLY A 155 7.33 9.64 -0.45
N LYS A 156 7.00 9.11 -1.63
CA LYS A 156 7.59 7.86 -2.14
C LYS A 156 9.09 8.03 -2.40
N VAL A 157 9.49 9.15 -3.01
CA VAL A 157 10.90 9.46 -3.26
C VAL A 157 11.67 9.58 -1.96
N ASP A 158 11.16 10.37 -1.02
CA ASP A 158 11.80 10.63 0.26
C ASP A 158 11.93 9.33 1.09
N ARG A 159 10.89 8.50 1.09
CA ARG A 159 10.89 7.21 1.80
C ARG A 159 11.85 6.21 1.18
N LEU A 160 11.93 6.16 -0.14
CA LEU A 160 12.88 5.31 -0.86
C LEU A 160 14.32 5.78 -0.65
N ALA A 161 14.58 7.10 -0.70
CA ALA A 161 15.90 7.66 -0.44
C ALA A 161 16.38 7.29 0.97
N LEU A 162 15.54 7.47 1.98
CA LEU A 162 15.85 7.08 3.36
C LEU A 162 16.13 5.56 3.49
N TRP A 163 15.37 4.72 2.79
CA TRP A 163 15.59 3.27 2.80
C TRP A 163 16.93 2.90 2.14
N LEU A 164 17.34 3.63 1.10
CA LEU A 164 18.59 3.40 0.37
C LEU A 164 19.86 3.77 1.16
N GLU A 165 19.78 4.68 2.15
CA GLU A 165 20.96 5.12 2.93
C GLU A 165 21.79 3.97 3.53
N ASP A 166 21.10 2.91 4.01
CA ASP A 166 21.73 1.75 4.65
C ASP A 166 21.77 0.52 3.74
N LYS A 167 21.53 0.65 2.43
CA LYS A 167 21.41 -0.47 1.51
C LYS A 167 22.49 -0.40 0.41
N PRO A 168 22.94 -1.56 -0.08
CA PRO A 168 23.90 -1.63 -1.17
C PRO A 168 23.26 -1.44 -2.56
N PHE A 169 22.20 -0.63 -2.65
CA PHE A 169 21.45 -0.38 -3.88
C PHE A 169 21.53 1.07 -4.31
N THR A 170 21.35 1.28 -5.60
CA THR A 170 21.16 2.60 -6.22
C THR A 170 19.99 2.54 -7.19
N LEU A 171 19.56 3.70 -7.69
CA LEU A 171 18.54 3.76 -8.73
C LEU A 171 19.07 3.47 -10.14
N GLN A 172 20.37 3.23 -10.29
CA GLN A 172 20.94 2.89 -11.60
C GLN A 172 20.40 1.55 -12.11
N GLY A 173 19.82 1.56 -13.30
CA GLY A 173 19.17 0.42 -13.92
C GLY A 173 17.83 0.03 -13.26
N SER A 174 17.31 0.87 -12.37
CA SER A 174 16.03 0.58 -11.70
C SER A 174 14.83 0.76 -12.61
N THR A 175 13.81 -0.04 -12.34
CA THR A 175 12.48 0.04 -12.99
C THR A 175 11.42 0.37 -11.96
N PHE A 176 10.44 1.21 -12.31
CA PHE A 176 9.26 1.46 -11.48
C PHE A 176 7.99 1.33 -12.29
N TYR A 177 7.06 0.50 -11.80
CA TYR A 177 5.75 0.25 -12.38
C TYR A 177 4.68 0.95 -11.55
N SER A 178 3.88 1.80 -12.19
CA SER A 178 2.75 2.49 -11.55
C SER A 178 1.73 2.91 -12.60
N ASP A 179 0.45 2.91 -12.22
CA ASP A 179 -0.68 3.45 -13.00
C ASP A 179 -0.95 4.93 -12.68
N SER A 180 -0.39 5.42 -11.55
CA SER A 180 -0.82 6.68 -10.95
C SER A 180 0.03 7.88 -11.35
N ARG A 181 -0.63 8.98 -11.76
CA ARG A 181 0.05 10.28 -11.92
C ARG A 181 0.65 10.82 -10.62
N ASN A 182 0.17 10.37 -9.45
CA ASN A 182 0.74 10.75 -8.17
C ASN A 182 2.18 10.25 -8.02
N ASP A 183 2.58 9.24 -8.79
CA ASP A 183 3.90 8.61 -8.75
C ASP A 183 4.91 9.22 -9.73
N LEU A 184 4.51 10.25 -10.49
CA LEU A 184 5.42 10.98 -11.39
C LEU A 184 6.74 11.40 -10.72
N PRO A 185 6.76 11.89 -9.45
CA PRO A 185 8.03 12.22 -8.80
C PRO A 185 9.01 11.05 -8.71
N LEU A 186 8.53 9.82 -8.46
CA LEU A 186 9.39 8.63 -8.41
C LEU A 186 9.67 8.07 -9.79
N LEU A 187 8.70 8.07 -10.72
CA LEU A 187 8.90 7.67 -12.11
C LEU A 187 10.02 8.48 -12.79
N GLN A 188 10.21 9.75 -12.40
CA GLN A 188 11.28 10.61 -12.90
C GLN A 188 12.65 10.35 -12.29
N GLN A 189 12.76 9.51 -11.26
CA GLN A 189 14.03 9.18 -10.57
C GLN A 189 14.65 7.86 -11.05
N VAL A 190 13.85 6.98 -11.63
CA VAL A 190 14.29 5.66 -12.10
C VAL A 190 14.75 5.73 -13.57
N ASP A 191 15.56 4.76 -13.98
CA ASP A 191 16.03 4.69 -15.38
C ASP A 191 14.95 4.16 -16.33
N HIS A 192 14.04 3.32 -15.80
CA HIS A 192 12.97 2.68 -16.59
C HIS A 192 11.61 2.93 -15.90
N PRO A 193 10.92 4.05 -16.25
CA PRO A 193 9.57 4.33 -15.74
C PRO A 193 8.50 3.48 -16.44
#